data_73e24ac6f889cb544666a1ea79964bf4
#
_entry.id   73e24ac6f889cb544666a1ea79964bf4
#
_cell.length_a   1.000
_cell.length_b   1.000
_cell.length_c   1.000
_cell.angle_alpha   90.00
_cell.angle_beta   90.00
_cell.angle_gamma   90.00
#
_symmetry.space_group_name_H-M   'P 1'
#
loop_
_entity.id
_entity.type
_entity.pdbx_description
1 polymer ?
#
loop_
_entity_poly.entity_id
_entity_poly.type
_entity_poly.pdbx_seq_one_letter_code
_entity_poly.pdbx_strand_id
1 'polypeptide(L)'
;MNDARTGQAREILIVDDEVGIRELLSEILQDEGYRVALAENAGEARAYRQRQQPALVLLDIWMPDTDGVTLLREWRANALLTMPVIMMSGHGTIETAVEATRIGAFDFLEKPIGLSKLLSTIGRAFKTAATKEPRRVSLATLGTSQAVRDTEKALESLIAARRAVLILGEAGTGHDIAARALQTSGAPFVVLQNGARLANNPLSLLEEAREGVLYCMEIGQYSRAEQKGLAFLLPKLDKHGIALVATSAEPLANLAAEGRFDAALLSQLSVGAIVLPPLRARRDDIPALIEQFWRASGADERATPLLASLTPAALTALSGAYWPGNLDHLQSVVANMQVVRGEITADLVKRLLGESASPNQVLAPEITTRFFELPLREAREAFERIYFEQLLGREQSNMSKVAEKAGLERTHLYRKLKQLNIRFSRRTDDSAAG
;
A
#
# COMPACT_ATOMS: atom_id res chain seq x y z
N MET A 1 -28.21 -12.47 -30.49
CA MET A 1 -27.18 -13.26 -31.24
C MET A 1 -26.02 -13.47 -30.31
N ASN A 2 -25.80 -14.76 -30.03
CA ASN A 2 -24.91 -15.36 -29.08
C ASN A 2 -23.53 -14.73 -28.95
N ASP A 3 -23.15 -14.42 -27.70
CA ASP A 3 -21.74 -14.34 -27.30
C ASP A 3 -21.37 -15.60 -26.53
N ALA A 4 -21.14 -16.66 -27.29
CA ALA A 4 -20.67 -17.96 -26.82
C ALA A 4 -19.13 -17.96 -26.79
N ARG A 5 -18.51 -17.27 -25.82
CA ARG A 5 -17.07 -17.40 -25.50
C ARG A 5 -16.83 -17.06 -24.02
N THR A 6 -17.04 -18.03 -23.16
CA THR A 6 -16.24 -18.42 -21.97
C THR A 6 -17.06 -19.43 -21.17
N GLY A 7 -16.76 -20.72 -21.36
CA GLY A 7 -17.55 -21.83 -20.83
C GLY A 7 -17.31 -22.18 -19.38
N GLN A 8 -17.50 -21.22 -18.45
CA GLN A 8 -17.78 -21.53 -17.05
C GLN A 8 -19.08 -20.84 -16.65
N ALA A 9 -20.13 -21.63 -16.39
CA ALA A 9 -21.40 -21.13 -15.91
C ALA A 9 -21.16 -20.35 -14.59
N ARG A 10 -21.50 -19.06 -14.58
CA ARG A 10 -21.35 -18.17 -13.42
C ARG A 10 -22.21 -18.68 -12.27
N GLU A 11 -21.64 -18.84 -11.10
CA GLU A 11 -22.33 -19.37 -9.92
C GLU A 11 -22.87 -18.23 -9.05
N ILE A 12 -24.15 -18.30 -8.72
CA ILE A 12 -24.86 -17.33 -7.89
C ILE A 12 -25.21 -18.02 -6.57
N LEU A 13 -24.78 -17.45 -5.45
CA LEU A 13 -25.19 -17.90 -4.12
C LEU A 13 -26.48 -17.16 -3.71
N ILE A 14 -27.53 -17.91 -3.39
CA ILE A 14 -28.78 -17.39 -2.83
C ILE A 14 -28.78 -17.66 -1.33
N VAL A 15 -28.91 -16.63 -0.54
CA VAL A 15 -28.98 -16.69 0.94
C VAL A 15 -30.30 -16.13 1.40
N ASP A 16 -31.19 -16.97 1.88
CA ASP A 16 -32.57 -16.62 2.28
C ASP A 16 -33.07 -17.71 3.21
N ASP A 17 -33.79 -17.43 4.29
CA ASP A 17 -34.31 -18.43 5.20
C ASP A 17 -35.61 -19.06 4.69
N GLU A 18 -36.32 -18.40 3.78
CA GLU A 18 -37.55 -18.90 3.18
C GLU A 18 -37.28 -19.91 2.06
N VAL A 19 -37.60 -21.22 2.30
CA VAL A 19 -37.38 -22.31 1.32
C VAL A 19 -38.02 -22.00 -0.04
N GLY A 20 -39.26 -21.52 -0.05
CA GLY A 20 -40.01 -21.24 -1.29
C GLY A 20 -39.35 -20.13 -2.14
N ILE A 21 -38.74 -19.12 -1.51
CA ILE A 21 -38.02 -18.07 -2.23
C ILE A 21 -36.72 -18.62 -2.80
N ARG A 22 -35.97 -19.42 -2.03
CA ARG A 22 -34.75 -20.05 -2.51
C ARG A 22 -34.99 -20.94 -3.72
N GLU A 23 -36.04 -21.79 -3.65
CA GLU A 23 -36.40 -22.70 -4.74
C GLU A 23 -36.82 -21.93 -5.98
N LEU A 24 -37.71 -20.95 -5.85
CA LEU A 24 -38.18 -20.12 -6.96
C LEU A 24 -37.04 -19.35 -7.64
N LEU A 25 -36.18 -18.69 -6.88
CA LEU A 25 -35.04 -17.97 -7.44
C LEU A 25 -34.03 -18.92 -8.08
N SER A 26 -33.85 -20.11 -7.50
CA SER A 26 -32.97 -21.14 -8.06
C SER A 26 -33.48 -21.63 -9.42
N GLU A 27 -34.75 -21.94 -9.55
CA GLU A 27 -35.38 -22.39 -10.81
C GLU A 27 -35.24 -21.30 -11.88
N ILE A 28 -35.60 -20.06 -11.57
CA ILE A 28 -35.46 -18.93 -12.48
C ILE A 28 -34.03 -18.74 -12.98
N LEU A 29 -33.05 -18.78 -12.07
CA LEU A 29 -31.67 -18.54 -12.45
C LEU A 29 -31.03 -19.71 -13.20
N GLN A 30 -31.44 -20.94 -12.91
CA GLN A 30 -31.01 -22.13 -13.66
C GLN A 30 -31.57 -22.10 -15.09
N ASP A 31 -32.81 -21.69 -15.29
CA ASP A 31 -33.43 -21.52 -16.62
C ASP A 31 -32.69 -20.47 -17.45
N GLU A 32 -32.13 -19.43 -16.82
CA GLU A 32 -31.29 -18.41 -17.45
C GLU A 32 -29.83 -18.85 -17.63
N GLY A 33 -29.48 -20.10 -17.27
CA GLY A 33 -28.18 -20.71 -17.49
C GLY A 33 -27.11 -20.41 -16.44
N TYR A 34 -27.52 -19.91 -15.26
CA TYR A 34 -26.63 -19.75 -14.13
C TYR A 34 -26.50 -21.03 -13.31
N ARG A 35 -25.34 -21.23 -12.67
CA ARG A 35 -25.22 -22.21 -11.59
C ARG A 35 -25.67 -21.58 -10.29
N VAL A 36 -26.38 -22.30 -9.46
CA VAL A 36 -26.95 -21.78 -8.22
C VAL A 36 -26.47 -22.63 -7.05
N ALA A 37 -25.98 -21.95 -6.02
CA ALA A 37 -25.77 -22.49 -4.70
C ALA A 37 -26.76 -21.86 -3.71
N LEU A 38 -27.22 -22.65 -2.75
CA LEU A 38 -28.22 -22.23 -1.78
C LEU A 38 -27.62 -22.22 -0.36
N ALA A 39 -28.00 -21.25 0.45
CA ALA A 39 -27.73 -21.20 1.88
C ALA A 39 -29.01 -20.74 2.60
N GLU A 40 -29.37 -21.41 3.69
CA GLU A 40 -30.60 -21.11 4.42
C GLU A 40 -30.40 -20.07 5.55
N ASN A 41 -29.14 -19.72 5.85
CA ASN A 41 -28.78 -18.80 6.91
C ASN A 41 -27.38 -18.22 6.70
N ALA A 42 -27.02 -17.22 7.52
CA ALA A 42 -25.71 -16.59 7.44
C ALA A 42 -24.56 -17.56 7.80
N GLY A 43 -24.79 -18.56 8.65
CA GLY A 43 -23.81 -19.58 9.00
C GLY A 43 -23.39 -20.41 7.78
N GLU A 44 -24.36 -20.88 7.00
CA GLU A 44 -24.11 -21.61 5.75
C GLU A 44 -23.45 -20.72 4.68
N ALA A 45 -23.89 -19.47 4.57
CA ALA A 45 -23.30 -18.50 3.67
C ALA A 45 -21.81 -18.23 3.99
N ARG A 46 -21.45 -18.13 5.30
CA ARG A 46 -20.06 -18.04 5.75
C ARG A 46 -19.25 -19.29 5.38
N ALA A 47 -19.81 -20.48 5.67
CA ALA A 47 -19.16 -21.74 5.37
C ALA A 47 -18.96 -21.95 3.86
N TYR A 48 -19.92 -21.52 3.05
CA TYR A 48 -19.79 -21.51 1.59
C TYR A 48 -18.69 -20.57 1.15
N ARG A 49 -18.71 -19.32 1.62
CA ARG A 49 -17.74 -18.28 1.24
C ARG A 49 -16.29 -18.60 1.64
N GLN A 50 -16.09 -19.41 2.68
CA GLN A 50 -14.74 -19.90 3.06
C GLN A 50 -14.19 -20.93 2.09
N ARG A 51 -15.05 -21.70 1.44
CA ARG A 51 -14.66 -22.79 0.51
C ARG A 51 -14.64 -22.34 -0.93
N GLN A 52 -15.55 -21.47 -1.33
CA GLN A 52 -15.74 -21.05 -2.71
C GLN A 52 -16.09 -19.57 -2.79
N GLN A 53 -15.77 -18.97 -3.93
CA GLN A 53 -16.15 -17.58 -4.23
C GLN A 53 -17.27 -17.60 -5.29
N PRO A 54 -18.51 -17.25 -4.93
CA PRO A 54 -19.59 -17.10 -5.90
C PRO A 54 -19.32 -15.90 -6.81
N ALA A 55 -19.85 -15.93 -8.04
CA ALA A 55 -19.74 -14.80 -8.96
C ALA A 55 -20.67 -13.64 -8.57
N LEU A 56 -21.75 -13.93 -7.79
CA LEU A 56 -22.71 -12.96 -7.27
C LEU A 56 -23.42 -13.58 -6.06
N VAL A 57 -23.85 -12.76 -5.11
CA VAL A 57 -24.69 -13.16 -3.98
C VAL A 57 -26.01 -12.42 -4.00
N LEU A 58 -27.12 -13.15 -3.88
CA LEU A 58 -28.41 -12.63 -3.49
C LEU A 58 -28.55 -12.88 -1.98
N LEU A 59 -28.68 -11.84 -1.17
CA LEU A 59 -28.63 -11.92 0.28
C LEU A 59 -29.88 -11.31 0.89
N ASP A 60 -30.66 -12.13 1.59
CA ASP A 60 -31.77 -11.61 2.38
C ASP A 60 -31.28 -10.81 3.58
N ILE A 61 -32.03 -9.77 3.91
CA ILE A 61 -31.73 -8.94 5.10
C ILE A 61 -32.18 -9.64 6.35
N TRP A 62 -33.36 -10.22 6.36
CA TRP A 62 -33.95 -10.78 7.55
C TRP A 62 -33.76 -12.29 7.63
N MET A 63 -32.81 -12.73 8.44
CA MET A 63 -32.55 -14.15 8.70
C MET A 63 -32.46 -14.38 10.20
N PRO A 64 -32.86 -15.59 10.68
CA PRO A 64 -33.05 -15.85 12.13
C PRO A 64 -31.73 -15.88 12.94
N ASP A 65 -30.60 -16.22 12.30
CA ASP A 65 -29.31 -16.36 12.99
C ASP A 65 -28.48 -15.06 12.98
N THR A 66 -28.39 -14.37 11.85
CA THR A 66 -27.66 -13.11 11.69
C THR A 66 -28.30 -12.35 10.52
N ASP A 67 -28.60 -11.07 10.70
CA ASP A 67 -29.12 -10.27 9.60
C ASP A 67 -28.11 -10.09 8.47
N GLY A 68 -28.62 -9.96 7.23
CA GLY A 68 -27.79 -9.88 6.04
C GLY A 68 -26.88 -8.65 5.98
N VAL A 69 -27.28 -7.53 6.61
CA VAL A 69 -26.46 -6.31 6.67
C VAL A 69 -25.23 -6.55 7.55
N THR A 70 -25.40 -7.26 8.66
CA THR A 70 -24.31 -7.67 9.55
C THR A 70 -23.36 -8.63 8.84
N LEU A 71 -23.87 -9.63 8.11
CA LEU A 71 -23.05 -10.55 7.32
C LEU A 71 -22.25 -9.79 6.22
N LEU A 72 -22.88 -8.84 5.54
CA LEU A 72 -22.21 -7.98 4.54
C LEU A 72 -21.08 -7.17 5.18
N ARG A 73 -21.31 -6.61 6.37
CA ARG A 73 -20.30 -5.85 7.13
C ARG A 73 -19.12 -6.74 7.55
N GLU A 74 -19.40 -7.96 8.01
CA GLU A 74 -18.35 -8.94 8.31
C GLU A 74 -17.50 -9.28 7.08
N TRP A 75 -18.14 -9.55 5.95
CA TRP A 75 -17.41 -9.83 4.70
C TRP A 75 -16.54 -8.65 4.25
N ARG A 76 -17.03 -7.43 4.42
CA ARG A 76 -16.23 -6.23 4.13
C ARG A 76 -15.04 -6.10 5.07
N ALA A 77 -15.25 -6.26 6.39
CA ALA A 77 -14.19 -6.13 7.39
C ALA A 77 -13.08 -7.18 7.20
N ASN A 78 -13.45 -8.38 6.75
CA ASN A 78 -12.51 -9.48 6.52
C ASN A 78 -11.98 -9.55 5.06
N ALA A 79 -12.18 -8.50 4.25
CA ALA A 79 -11.80 -8.46 2.83
C ALA A 79 -12.40 -9.61 1.98
N LEU A 80 -13.52 -10.19 2.43
CA LEU A 80 -14.24 -11.26 1.73
C LEU A 80 -15.30 -10.76 0.74
N LEU A 81 -15.62 -9.44 0.76
CA LEU A 81 -16.59 -8.81 -0.15
C LEU A 81 -15.91 -8.50 -1.51
N THR A 82 -15.63 -9.55 -2.27
CA THR A 82 -14.94 -9.47 -3.56
C THR A 82 -15.86 -9.67 -4.77
N MET A 83 -17.12 -10.03 -4.53
CA MET A 83 -18.18 -10.22 -5.52
C MET A 83 -19.31 -9.22 -5.31
N PRO A 84 -20.13 -8.90 -6.32
CA PRO A 84 -21.33 -8.11 -6.13
C PRO A 84 -22.33 -8.83 -5.22
N VAL A 85 -22.84 -8.11 -4.24
CA VAL A 85 -23.92 -8.56 -3.33
C VAL A 85 -25.15 -7.72 -3.59
N ILE A 86 -26.25 -8.36 -3.95
CA ILE A 86 -27.57 -7.75 -4.11
C ILE A 86 -28.40 -8.12 -2.88
N MET A 87 -28.81 -7.11 -2.13
CA MET A 87 -29.65 -7.33 -0.95
C MET A 87 -31.10 -7.54 -1.34
N MET A 88 -31.78 -8.43 -0.62
CA MET A 88 -33.22 -8.69 -0.79
C MET A 88 -33.94 -8.37 0.51
N SER A 89 -35.17 -7.78 0.44
CA SER A 89 -35.95 -7.50 1.65
C SER A 89 -37.44 -7.43 1.39
N GLY A 90 -38.23 -8.01 2.29
CA GLY A 90 -39.71 -7.90 2.28
C GLY A 90 -40.23 -6.62 2.97
N HIS A 91 -39.45 -5.99 3.84
CA HIS A 91 -39.85 -4.80 4.62
C HIS A 91 -38.68 -3.81 4.74
N GLY A 92 -37.93 -3.61 3.66
CA GLY A 92 -36.76 -2.71 3.68
C GLY A 92 -37.16 -1.25 3.75
N THR A 93 -36.72 -0.55 4.79
CA THR A 93 -36.78 0.92 4.79
C THR A 93 -35.70 1.49 3.87
N ILE A 94 -35.93 2.71 3.37
CA ILE A 94 -34.94 3.44 2.57
C ILE A 94 -33.61 3.54 3.35
N GLU A 95 -33.65 3.65 4.66
CA GLU A 95 -32.48 3.72 5.55
C GLU A 95 -31.62 2.45 5.47
N THR A 96 -32.26 1.25 5.50
CA THR A 96 -31.55 -0.03 5.39
C THR A 96 -30.90 -0.22 4.02
N ALA A 97 -31.55 0.21 2.96
CA ALA A 97 -30.98 0.17 1.60
C ALA A 97 -29.77 1.12 1.46
N VAL A 98 -29.86 2.32 2.04
CA VAL A 98 -28.76 3.29 2.07
C VAL A 98 -27.58 2.76 2.89
N GLU A 99 -27.84 2.14 4.06
CA GLU A 99 -26.81 1.54 4.89
C GLU A 99 -26.11 0.39 4.16
N ALA A 100 -26.85 -0.54 3.58
CA ALA A 100 -26.28 -1.65 2.80
C ALA A 100 -25.40 -1.17 1.65
N THR A 101 -25.82 -0.13 0.95
CA THR A 101 -25.04 0.48 -0.15
C THR A 101 -23.74 1.12 0.38
N ARG A 102 -23.77 1.80 1.52
CA ARG A 102 -22.58 2.37 2.18
C ARG A 102 -21.59 1.29 2.62
N ILE A 103 -22.10 0.12 3.05
CA ILE A 103 -21.26 -1.02 3.41
C ILE A 103 -20.63 -1.66 2.18
N GLY A 104 -21.26 -1.55 1.01
CA GLY A 104 -20.73 -2.06 -0.27
C GLY A 104 -21.62 -3.05 -0.99
N ALA A 105 -22.92 -3.09 -0.67
CA ALA A 105 -23.91 -3.79 -1.50
C ALA A 105 -23.95 -3.14 -2.90
N PHE A 106 -24.10 -3.98 -3.92
CA PHE A 106 -24.19 -3.52 -5.30
C PHE A 106 -25.55 -2.86 -5.59
N ASP A 107 -26.64 -3.48 -5.09
CA ASP A 107 -28.00 -3.00 -5.28
C ASP A 107 -28.93 -3.62 -4.24
N PHE A 108 -30.20 -3.21 -4.30
CA PHE A 108 -31.25 -3.65 -3.40
C PHE A 108 -32.51 -4.06 -4.19
N LEU A 109 -33.12 -5.20 -3.82
CA LEU A 109 -34.35 -5.72 -4.38
C LEU A 109 -35.42 -5.87 -3.29
N GLU A 110 -36.57 -5.29 -3.54
CA GLU A 110 -37.74 -5.43 -2.64
C GLU A 110 -38.55 -6.67 -3.02
N LYS A 111 -38.90 -7.49 -2.02
CA LYS A 111 -39.81 -8.64 -2.18
C LYS A 111 -41.27 -8.13 -2.20
N PRO A 112 -42.14 -8.61 -3.10
CA PRO A 112 -41.92 -9.69 -4.07
C PRO A 112 -41.06 -9.23 -5.26
N ILE A 113 -40.04 -10.05 -5.58
CA ILE A 113 -39.04 -9.71 -6.57
C ILE A 113 -39.60 -9.96 -7.99
N GLY A 114 -39.76 -8.91 -8.77
CA GLY A 114 -40.17 -9.04 -10.17
C GLY A 114 -39.05 -9.60 -11.04
N LEU A 115 -39.35 -10.64 -11.84
CA LEU A 115 -38.41 -11.33 -12.73
C LEU A 115 -37.53 -10.38 -13.57
N SER A 116 -38.16 -9.44 -14.24
CA SER A 116 -37.46 -8.47 -15.11
C SER A 116 -36.45 -7.61 -14.30
N LYS A 117 -36.82 -7.19 -13.07
CA LYS A 117 -35.95 -6.41 -12.19
C LYS A 117 -34.77 -7.24 -11.67
N LEU A 118 -35.02 -8.50 -11.30
CA LEU A 118 -34.01 -9.45 -10.88
C LEU A 118 -32.94 -9.64 -11.96
N LEU A 119 -33.37 -10.05 -13.15
CA LEU A 119 -32.46 -10.35 -14.28
C LEU A 119 -31.72 -9.09 -14.75
N SER A 120 -32.39 -7.93 -14.80
CA SER A 120 -31.74 -6.67 -15.17
C SER A 120 -30.68 -6.24 -14.13
N THR A 121 -30.96 -6.42 -12.83
CA THR A 121 -30.01 -6.09 -11.75
C THR A 121 -28.81 -7.05 -11.74
N ILE A 122 -29.03 -8.36 -11.90
CA ILE A 122 -27.96 -9.34 -12.07
C ILE A 122 -27.12 -9.03 -13.30
N GLY A 123 -27.76 -8.70 -14.44
CA GLY A 123 -27.08 -8.30 -15.66
C GLY A 123 -26.21 -7.06 -15.50
N ARG A 124 -26.70 -6.04 -14.75
CA ARG A 124 -25.89 -4.86 -14.37
C ARG A 124 -24.75 -5.23 -13.45
N ALA A 125 -24.99 -6.05 -12.44
CA ALA A 125 -23.97 -6.51 -11.52
C ALA A 125 -22.83 -7.24 -12.24
N PHE A 126 -23.16 -8.14 -13.15
CA PHE A 126 -22.17 -8.83 -13.97
C PHE A 126 -21.48 -7.93 -15.00
N LYS A 127 -22.18 -6.97 -15.59
CA LYS A 127 -21.55 -5.96 -16.47
C LYS A 127 -20.59 -5.08 -15.68
N THR A 128 -20.98 -4.63 -14.50
CA THR A 128 -20.12 -3.82 -13.63
C THR A 128 -18.98 -4.66 -13.02
N ALA A 129 -19.21 -5.94 -12.75
CA ALA A 129 -18.16 -6.86 -12.35
C ALA A 129 -17.22 -7.22 -13.54
N ALA A 130 -17.72 -7.26 -14.77
CA ALA A 130 -16.94 -7.45 -15.99
C ALA A 130 -16.22 -6.16 -16.45
N THR A 131 -16.77 -4.98 -16.12
CA THR A 131 -16.07 -3.68 -16.26
C THR A 131 -15.17 -3.36 -15.07
N LYS A 132 -15.38 -3.99 -13.94
CA LYS A 132 -14.36 -4.36 -12.95
C LYS A 132 -13.72 -5.70 -13.39
N GLU A 133 -13.19 -5.79 -14.62
CA GLU A 133 -11.96 -6.54 -14.76
C GLU A 133 -11.09 -6.03 -13.61
N PRO A 134 -10.48 -6.90 -12.78
CA PRO A 134 -9.48 -6.42 -11.86
C PRO A 134 -8.53 -5.67 -12.80
N ARG A 135 -8.62 -4.36 -12.77
CA ARG A 135 -7.67 -3.49 -13.43
C ARG A 135 -6.35 -4.11 -13.03
N ARG A 136 -5.55 -4.60 -13.99
CA ARG A 136 -4.13 -4.73 -13.77
C ARG A 136 -3.80 -3.50 -12.98
N VAL A 137 -3.37 -3.66 -11.73
CA VAL A 137 -3.06 -2.48 -10.92
C VAL A 137 -1.91 -1.87 -11.68
N SER A 138 -2.25 -0.93 -12.54
CA SER A 138 -1.26 -0.22 -13.32
C SER A 138 -0.37 0.47 -12.30
N LEU A 139 0.93 0.46 -12.47
CA LEU A 139 1.83 1.24 -11.63
C LEU A 139 1.56 2.75 -11.73
N ALA A 140 0.64 3.17 -12.61
CA ALA A 140 0.12 4.53 -12.67
C ALA A 140 -0.42 5.06 -11.33
N THR A 141 -0.85 4.17 -10.42
CA THR A 141 -1.18 4.54 -9.03
C THR A 141 0.04 4.91 -8.19
N LEU A 142 1.24 4.53 -8.62
CA LEU A 142 2.50 4.95 -8.00
C LEU A 142 3.01 6.29 -8.54
N GLY A 143 2.50 6.75 -9.69
CA GLY A 143 2.90 7.97 -10.37
C GLY A 143 3.01 7.80 -11.88
N THR A 144 3.36 8.88 -12.57
CA THR A 144 3.48 8.93 -14.02
C THR A 144 4.87 9.39 -14.51
N SER A 145 5.83 9.53 -13.58
CA SER A 145 7.21 9.89 -13.91
C SER A 145 7.91 8.85 -14.77
N GLN A 146 9.01 9.24 -15.41
CA GLN A 146 9.79 8.30 -16.21
C GLN A 146 10.31 7.13 -15.38
N ALA A 147 10.71 7.37 -14.13
CA ALA A 147 11.19 6.34 -13.22
C ALA A 147 10.13 5.26 -12.94
N VAL A 148 8.85 5.66 -12.76
CA VAL A 148 7.73 4.71 -12.58
C VAL A 148 7.46 3.93 -13.86
N ARG A 149 7.45 4.61 -15.03
CA ARG A 149 7.28 3.93 -16.34
C ARG A 149 8.37 2.91 -16.64
N ASP A 150 9.63 3.23 -16.30
CA ASP A 150 10.74 2.31 -16.49
C ASP A 150 10.64 1.09 -15.59
N THR A 151 10.18 1.29 -14.33
CA THR A 151 9.88 0.20 -13.39
C THR A 151 8.72 -0.66 -13.89
N GLU A 152 7.65 -0.06 -14.42
CA GLU A 152 6.52 -0.78 -15.01
C GLU A 152 6.95 -1.69 -16.17
N LYS A 153 7.75 -1.16 -17.11
CA LYS A 153 8.29 -1.94 -18.23
C LYS A 153 9.18 -3.10 -17.77
N ALA A 154 10.02 -2.86 -16.76
CA ALA A 154 10.86 -3.90 -16.19
C ALA A 154 10.01 -4.99 -15.56
N LEU A 155 8.97 -4.62 -14.80
CA LEU A 155 8.04 -5.55 -14.18
C LEU A 155 7.28 -6.38 -15.23
N GLU A 156 6.74 -5.75 -16.28
CA GLU A 156 6.07 -6.44 -17.40
C GLU A 156 6.98 -7.47 -18.07
N SER A 157 8.26 -7.14 -18.27
CA SER A 157 9.25 -8.04 -18.85
C SER A 157 9.49 -9.28 -17.97
N LEU A 158 9.55 -9.10 -16.65
CA LEU A 158 9.72 -10.20 -15.69
C LEU A 158 8.48 -11.10 -15.61
N ILE A 159 7.28 -10.51 -15.66
CA ILE A 159 6.01 -11.24 -15.72
C ILE A 159 5.97 -12.12 -16.97
N ALA A 160 6.29 -11.55 -18.14
CA ALA A 160 6.31 -12.29 -19.40
C ALA A 160 7.31 -13.47 -19.38
N ALA A 161 8.43 -13.31 -18.66
CA ALA A 161 9.44 -14.35 -18.47
C ALA A 161 9.10 -15.37 -17.37
N ARG A 162 7.96 -15.24 -16.67
CA ARG A 162 7.52 -16.07 -15.53
C ARG A 162 8.61 -16.24 -14.46
N ARG A 163 9.36 -15.20 -14.18
CA ARG A 163 10.45 -15.24 -13.19
C ARG A 163 9.94 -14.83 -11.82
N ALA A 164 10.62 -15.32 -10.78
CA ALA A 164 10.46 -14.76 -9.45
C ALA A 164 10.86 -13.27 -9.46
N VAL A 165 10.02 -12.41 -8.93
CA VAL A 165 10.23 -10.95 -8.88
C VAL A 165 10.69 -10.56 -7.49
N LEU A 166 11.85 -9.93 -7.40
CA LEU A 166 12.35 -9.32 -6.17
C LEU A 166 12.20 -7.79 -6.28
N ILE A 167 11.33 -7.23 -5.47
CA ILE A 167 11.09 -5.78 -5.42
C ILE A 167 11.89 -5.20 -4.25
N LEU A 168 12.85 -4.37 -4.58
CA LEU A 168 13.67 -3.64 -3.61
C LEU A 168 13.23 -2.18 -3.55
N GLY A 169 13.40 -1.54 -2.43
CA GLY A 169 13.10 -0.11 -2.26
C GLY A 169 12.80 0.21 -0.82
N GLU A 170 12.79 1.48 -0.48
CA GLU A 170 12.46 1.94 0.87
C GLU A 170 11.03 1.59 1.25
N ALA A 171 10.76 1.49 2.55
CA ALA A 171 9.40 1.30 3.06
C ALA A 171 8.45 2.40 2.53
N GLY A 172 7.20 2.03 2.23
CA GLY A 172 6.19 2.96 1.72
C GLY A 172 6.35 3.36 0.25
N THR A 173 7.27 2.77 -0.53
CA THR A 173 7.42 3.09 -1.96
C THR A 173 6.33 2.48 -2.84
N GLY A 174 5.51 1.56 -2.31
CA GLY A 174 4.40 0.90 -2.99
C GLY A 174 4.69 -0.55 -3.38
N HIS A 175 5.44 -1.28 -2.57
CA HIS A 175 5.78 -2.69 -2.78
C HIS A 175 4.55 -3.57 -3.03
N ASP A 176 3.49 -3.43 -2.23
CA ASP A 176 2.24 -4.18 -2.34
C ASP A 176 1.45 -3.82 -3.61
N ILE A 177 1.48 -2.55 -4.04
CA ILE A 177 0.87 -2.12 -5.30
C ILE A 177 1.59 -2.81 -6.47
N ALA A 178 2.92 -2.80 -6.48
CA ALA A 178 3.71 -3.46 -7.51
C ALA A 178 3.52 -4.99 -7.48
N ALA A 179 3.42 -5.61 -6.30
CA ALA A 179 3.15 -7.03 -6.16
C ALA A 179 1.76 -7.41 -6.71
N ARG A 180 0.73 -6.60 -6.43
CA ARG A 180 -0.63 -6.82 -6.94
C ARG A 180 -0.73 -6.64 -8.45
N ALA A 181 0.15 -5.85 -9.07
CA ALA A 181 0.19 -5.71 -10.52
C ALA A 181 0.51 -7.03 -11.26
N LEU A 182 1.11 -8.01 -10.56
CA LEU A 182 1.39 -9.33 -11.10
C LEU A 182 0.18 -10.28 -11.01
N GLN A 183 -0.85 -9.95 -10.25
CA GLN A 183 -2.02 -10.81 -10.09
C GLN A 183 -2.86 -10.80 -11.36
N THR A 184 -3.11 -12.00 -11.93
CA THR A 184 -4.09 -12.17 -12.99
C THR A 184 -5.51 -12.13 -12.41
N SER A 185 -6.46 -11.67 -13.20
CA SER A 185 -7.87 -11.59 -12.82
C SER A 185 -8.39 -12.92 -12.26
N GLY A 186 -8.92 -12.88 -11.01
CA GLY A 186 -9.49 -14.05 -10.35
C GLY A 186 -8.46 -15.08 -9.82
N ALA A 187 -7.17 -14.90 -10.06
CA ALA A 187 -6.13 -15.79 -9.54
C ALA A 187 -5.89 -15.58 -8.03
N PRO A 188 -5.52 -16.62 -7.29
CA PRO A 188 -5.16 -16.51 -5.88
C PRO A 188 -4.03 -15.50 -5.65
N PHE A 189 -4.13 -14.73 -4.56
CA PHE A 189 -3.07 -13.81 -4.11
C PHE A 189 -2.78 -14.09 -2.63
N VAL A 190 -1.78 -14.96 -2.39
CA VAL A 190 -1.41 -15.40 -1.05
C VAL A 190 -0.32 -14.50 -0.49
N VAL A 191 -0.61 -13.81 0.61
CA VAL A 191 0.31 -12.88 1.25
C VAL A 191 0.95 -13.52 2.48
N LEU A 192 2.27 -13.53 2.52
CA LEU A 192 3.06 -13.89 3.68
C LEU A 192 3.65 -12.62 4.32
N GLN A 193 2.99 -12.13 5.38
CA GLN A 193 3.49 -11.00 6.17
C GLN A 193 4.77 -11.36 6.94
N ASN A 194 4.95 -12.64 7.23
CA ASN A 194 6.16 -13.22 7.82
C ASN A 194 6.40 -14.61 7.21
N GLY A 195 7.58 -15.14 7.43
CA GLY A 195 8.01 -16.40 6.85
C GLY A 195 7.59 -17.66 7.61
N ALA A 196 6.84 -17.58 8.72
CA ALA A 196 6.56 -18.72 9.60
C ALA A 196 5.96 -19.93 8.87
N ARG A 197 5.08 -19.70 7.90
CA ARG A 197 4.47 -20.77 7.07
C ARG A 197 5.50 -21.44 6.16
N LEU A 198 6.51 -20.70 5.68
CA LEU A 198 7.63 -21.26 4.90
C LEU A 198 8.48 -22.22 5.72
N ALA A 199 8.68 -21.90 7.02
CA ALA A 199 9.43 -22.77 7.91
C ALA A 199 8.65 -24.03 8.33
N ASN A 200 7.33 -23.88 8.60
CA ASN A 200 6.54 -24.95 9.21
C ASN A 200 5.84 -25.86 8.20
N ASN A 201 5.26 -25.33 7.14
CA ASN A 201 4.53 -26.10 6.12
C ASN A 201 4.59 -25.42 4.75
N PRO A 202 5.76 -25.39 4.09
CA PRO A 202 5.91 -24.72 2.80
C PRO A 202 5.04 -25.33 1.69
N LEU A 203 4.80 -26.64 1.71
CA LEU A 203 4.05 -27.30 0.64
C LEU A 203 2.58 -26.90 0.56
N SER A 204 1.94 -26.53 1.69
CA SER A 204 0.56 -26.04 1.67
C SER A 204 0.38 -24.77 0.83
N LEU A 205 1.43 -23.96 0.71
CA LEU A 205 1.42 -22.75 -0.09
C LEU A 205 1.32 -23.01 -1.59
N LEU A 206 1.81 -24.17 -2.07
CA LEU A 206 1.72 -24.56 -3.49
C LEU A 206 0.28 -24.80 -3.93
N GLU A 207 -0.55 -25.36 -3.06
CA GLU A 207 -1.98 -25.57 -3.37
C GLU A 207 -2.78 -24.29 -3.24
N GLU A 208 -2.50 -23.49 -2.20
CA GLU A 208 -3.24 -22.24 -1.92
C GLU A 208 -2.96 -21.16 -2.97
N ALA A 209 -1.71 -21.03 -3.43
CA ALA A 209 -1.29 -20.03 -4.41
C ALA A 209 -1.32 -20.54 -5.85
N ARG A 210 -1.84 -21.74 -6.11
CA ARG A 210 -1.84 -22.38 -7.41
C ARG A 210 -2.40 -21.49 -8.50
N GLU A 211 -1.67 -21.35 -9.62
CA GLU A 211 -2.02 -20.48 -10.76
C GLU A 211 -2.19 -19.00 -10.38
N GLY A 212 -1.59 -18.60 -9.26
CA GLY A 212 -1.70 -17.26 -8.69
C GLY A 212 -0.35 -16.66 -8.30
N VAL A 213 -0.40 -15.82 -7.29
CA VAL A 213 0.77 -15.09 -6.77
C VAL A 213 1.03 -15.48 -5.32
N LEU A 214 2.28 -15.84 -5.02
CA LEU A 214 2.79 -15.93 -3.66
C LEU A 214 3.61 -14.68 -3.35
N TYR A 215 3.09 -13.83 -2.47
CA TYR A 215 3.71 -12.57 -2.09
C TYR A 215 4.39 -12.70 -0.72
N CYS A 216 5.71 -12.63 -0.69
CA CYS A 216 6.56 -12.71 0.50
C CYS A 216 7.03 -11.31 0.88
N MET A 217 6.46 -10.74 1.96
CA MET A 217 6.81 -9.41 2.43
C MET A 217 8.11 -9.43 3.25
N GLU A 218 8.96 -8.42 3.05
CA GLU A 218 10.15 -8.11 3.85
C GLU A 218 11.04 -9.33 4.13
N ILE A 219 11.44 -10.03 3.06
CA ILE A 219 12.24 -11.27 3.17
C ILE A 219 13.60 -11.07 3.86
N GLY A 220 14.11 -9.83 3.92
CA GLY A 220 15.31 -9.47 4.69
C GLY A 220 15.18 -9.76 6.19
N GLN A 221 13.95 -9.81 6.71
CA GLN A 221 13.66 -10.11 8.11
C GLN A 221 13.46 -11.60 8.39
N TYR A 222 13.49 -12.45 7.35
CA TYR A 222 13.25 -13.88 7.50
C TYR A 222 14.38 -14.58 8.23
N SER A 223 14.00 -15.44 9.16
CA SER A 223 14.93 -16.35 9.85
C SER A 223 15.57 -17.34 8.88
N ARG A 224 16.65 -17.99 9.30
CA ARG A 224 17.31 -19.03 8.49
C ARG A 224 16.37 -20.19 8.07
N ALA A 225 15.43 -20.57 8.95
CA ALA A 225 14.46 -21.62 8.65
C ALA A 225 13.47 -21.17 7.55
N GLU A 226 13.00 -19.94 7.61
CA GLU A 226 12.10 -19.35 6.64
C GLU A 226 12.77 -19.15 5.27
N GLN A 227 14.02 -18.69 5.26
CA GLN A 227 14.82 -18.59 4.04
C GLN A 227 15.03 -19.97 3.38
N LYS A 228 15.30 -21.03 4.16
CA LYS A 228 15.39 -22.40 3.66
C LYS A 228 14.06 -22.87 3.09
N GLY A 229 12.95 -22.55 3.73
CA GLY A 229 11.61 -22.87 3.23
C GLY A 229 11.31 -22.20 1.90
N LEU A 230 11.68 -20.91 1.75
CA LEU A 230 11.55 -20.18 0.48
C LEU A 230 12.43 -20.79 -0.63
N ALA A 231 13.71 -21.05 -0.33
CA ALA A 231 14.64 -21.72 -1.27
C ALA A 231 14.13 -23.10 -1.70
N PHE A 232 13.50 -23.86 -0.79
CA PHE A 232 12.89 -25.16 -1.10
C PHE A 232 11.68 -25.06 -2.03
N LEU A 233 10.88 -23.97 -1.94
CA LEU A 233 9.72 -23.76 -2.80
C LEU A 233 10.08 -23.26 -4.20
N LEU A 234 11.08 -22.39 -4.33
CA LEU A 234 11.45 -21.73 -5.59
C LEU A 234 11.42 -22.63 -6.82
N PRO A 235 12.11 -23.81 -6.84
CA PRO A 235 12.14 -24.67 -8.02
C PRO A 235 10.80 -25.40 -8.31
N LYS A 236 9.82 -25.28 -7.40
CA LYS A 236 8.51 -25.94 -7.52
C LYS A 236 7.42 -25.02 -8.03
N LEU A 237 7.61 -23.70 -7.89
CA LEU A 237 6.58 -22.69 -8.18
C LEU A 237 6.12 -22.75 -9.65
N ASP A 238 7.05 -22.89 -10.59
CA ASP A 238 6.73 -22.93 -12.03
C ASP A 238 5.80 -24.11 -12.39
N LYS A 239 5.99 -25.27 -11.74
CA LYS A 239 5.17 -26.46 -11.97
C LYS A 239 3.72 -26.27 -11.52
N HIS A 240 3.48 -25.36 -10.57
CA HIS A 240 2.16 -25.02 -10.05
C HIS A 240 1.60 -23.73 -10.63
N GLY A 241 2.28 -23.11 -11.60
CA GLY A 241 1.86 -21.83 -12.19
C GLY A 241 1.92 -20.65 -11.24
N ILE A 242 2.75 -20.70 -10.18
CA ILE A 242 2.80 -19.69 -9.14
C ILE A 242 3.85 -18.64 -9.47
N ALA A 243 3.44 -17.38 -9.53
CA ALA A 243 4.35 -16.23 -9.60
C ALA A 243 4.81 -15.85 -8.19
N LEU A 244 6.13 -15.90 -7.93
CA LEU A 244 6.69 -15.39 -6.68
C LEU A 244 6.97 -13.91 -6.78
N VAL A 245 6.51 -13.16 -5.76
CA VAL A 245 6.92 -11.80 -5.50
C VAL A 245 7.53 -11.74 -4.10
N ALA A 246 8.74 -11.25 -4.01
CA ALA A 246 9.41 -11.00 -2.73
C ALA A 246 9.76 -9.52 -2.60
N THR A 247 9.67 -8.95 -1.40
CA THR A 247 10.05 -7.55 -1.17
C THR A 247 11.07 -7.42 -0.04
N SER A 248 11.90 -6.39 -0.12
CA SER A 248 12.79 -6.02 0.97
C SER A 248 13.07 -4.51 0.95
N ALA A 249 12.86 -3.86 2.10
CA ALA A 249 13.29 -2.48 2.32
C ALA A 249 14.79 -2.39 2.68
N GLU A 250 15.34 -3.46 3.28
CA GLU A 250 16.76 -3.53 3.58
C GLU A 250 17.55 -4.09 2.38
N PRO A 251 18.76 -3.56 2.09
CA PRO A 251 19.61 -4.08 1.03
C PRO A 251 20.06 -5.52 1.35
N LEU A 252 19.49 -6.51 0.65
CA LEU A 252 19.77 -7.93 0.89
C LEU A 252 21.25 -8.31 0.71
N ALA A 253 21.98 -7.57 -0.14
CA ALA A 253 23.42 -7.76 -0.33
C ALA A 253 24.21 -7.50 0.97
N ASN A 254 23.84 -6.48 1.74
CA ASN A 254 24.44 -6.16 3.02
C ASN A 254 24.13 -7.27 4.04
N LEU A 255 22.86 -7.70 4.10
CA LEU A 255 22.43 -8.78 4.97
C LEU A 255 23.14 -10.11 4.63
N ALA A 256 23.40 -10.37 3.36
CA ALA A 256 24.15 -11.55 2.93
C ALA A 256 25.64 -11.45 3.34
N ALA A 257 26.27 -10.29 3.21
CA ALA A 257 27.63 -10.04 3.64
C ALA A 257 27.79 -10.20 5.17
N GLU A 258 26.77 -9.79 5.94
CA GLU A 258 26.69 -9.98 7.40
C GLU A 258 26.35 -11.43 7.80
N GLY A 259 26.08 -12.30 6.84
CA GLY A 259 25.64 -13.67 7.09
C GLY A 259 24.22 -13.79 7.63
N ARG A 260 23.39 -12.78 7.57
CA ARG A 260 21.97 -12.77 7.99
C ARG A 260 21.04 -13.26 6.89
N PHE A 261 21.43 -13.13 5.63
CA PHE A 261 20.67 -13.63 4.48
C PHE A 261 21.49 -14.69 3.71
N ASP A 262 20.81 -15.67 3.12
CA ASP A 262 21.44 -16.74 2.35
C ASP A 262 21.89 -16.23 0.97
N ALA A 263 23.18 -16.33 0.68
CA ALA A 263 23.77 -15.81 -0.54
C ALA A 263 23.30 -16.58 -1.81
N ALA A 264 23.00 -17.89 -1.68
CA ALA A 264 22.50 -18.68 -2.79
C ALA A 264 21.07 -18.30 -3.12
N LEU A 265 20.21 -18.09 -2.10
CA LEU A 265 18.85 -17.59 -2.27
C LEU A 265 18.86 -16.20 -2.89
N LEU A 266 19.73 -15.29 -2.42
CA LEU A 266 19.89 -13.96 -3.01
C LEU A 266 20.24 -14.04 -4.49
N SER A 267 21.22 -14.87 -4.85
CA SER A 267 21.62 -15.06 -6.26
C SER A 267 20.46 -15.50 -7.14
N GLN A 268 19.61 -16.42 -6.65
CA GLN A 268 18.44 -16.89 -7.39
C GLN A 268 17.38 -15.79 -7.58
N LEU A 269 17.12 -14.99 -6.55
CA LEU A 269 16.12 -13.94 -6.58
C LEU A 269 16.58 -12.70 -7.37
N SER A 270 17.89 -12.41 -7.36
CA SER A 270 18.47 -11.22 -8.02
C SER A 270 18.30 -11.19 -9.53
N VAL A 271 18.04 -12.35 -10.16
CA VAL A 271 17.76 -12.44 -11.60
C VAL A 271 16.48 -11.68 -11.99
N GLY A 272 15.53 -11.56 -11.07
CA GLY A 272 14.27 -10.82 -11.25
C GLY A 272 14.17 -9.59 -10.35
N ALA A 273 15.29 -8.95 -10.01
CA ALA A 273 15.28 -7.79 -9.12
C ALA A 273 14.90 -6.51 -9.85
N ILE A 274 13.99 -5.74 -9.25
CA ILE A 274 13.64 -4.37 -9.62
C ILE A 274 13.75 -3.47 -8.38
N VAL A 275 13.98 -2.18 -8.61
CA VAL A 275 14.06 -1.19 -7.54
C VAL A 275 12.95 -0.17 -7.72
N LEU A 276 12.09 -0.01 -6.69
CA LEU A 276 11.11 1.06 -6.66
C LEU A 276 11.79 2.37 -6.23
N PRO A 277 11.68 3.43 -7.04
CA PRO A 277 12.29 4.70 -6.71
C PRO A 277 11.59 5.34 -5.49
N PRO A 278 12.34 5.89 -4.53
CA PRO A 278 11.75 6.64 -3.42
C PRO A 278 11.06 7.91 -3.94
N LEU A 279 10.09 8.42 -3.18
CA LEU A 279 9.26 9.55 -3.61
C LEU A 279 10.09 10.81 -3.92
N ARG A 280 11.18 11.04 -3.18
CA ARG A 280 12.11 12.16 -3.43
C ARG A 280 12.86 12.09 -4.78
N ALA A 281 12.95 10.91 -5.38
CA ALA A 281 13.54 10.72 -6.72
C ALA A 281 12.51 10.89 -7.86
N ARG A 282 11.20 11.04 -7.52
CA ARG A 282 10.09 11.23 -8.46
C ARG A 282 9.16 12.37 -8.03
N ARG A 283 9.76 13.52 -7.73
CA ARG A 283 9.06 14.70 -7.18
C ARG A 283 7.93 15.21 -8.06
N ASP A 284 8.05 15.01 -9.37
CA ASP A 284 7.03 15.39 -10.36
C ASP A 284 5.72 14.62 -10.19
N ASP A 285 5.74 13.45 -9.53
CA ASP A 285 4.53 12.67 -9.24
C ASP A 285 3.75 13.21 -8.04
N ILE A 286 4.37 14.00 -7.16
CA ILE A 286 3.78 14.43 -5.89
C ILE A 286 2.45 15.17 -6.08
N PRO A 287 2.30 16.14 -6.99
CA PRO A 287 1.02 16.83 -7.19
C PRO A 287 -0.12 15.88 -7.59
N ALA A 288 0.16 14.95 -8.51
CA ALA A 288 -0.84 13.99 -8.96
C ALA A 288 -1.21 12.98 -7.86
N LEU A 289 -0.23 12.54 -7.05
CA LEU A 289 -0.44 11.64 -5.92
C LEU A 289 -1.25 12.31 -4.79
N ILE A 290 -1.03 13.60 -4.54
CA ILE A 290 -1.83 14.38 -3.57
C ILE A 290 -3.32 14.35 -3.97
N GLU A 291 -3.64 14.63 -5.22
CA GLU A 291 -5.02 14.59 -5.73
C GLU A 291 -5.59 13.17 -5.71
N GLN A 292 -4.79 12.17 -6.01
CA GLN A 292 -5.21 10.77 -5.96
C GLN A 292 -5.57 10.36 -4.52
N PHE A 293 -4.72 10.66 -3.54
CA PHE A 293 -4.99 10.34 -2.14
C PHE A 293 -6.14 11.13 -1.56
N TRP A 294 -6.28 12.40 -1.97
CA TRP A 294 -7.42 13.24 -1.60
C TRP A 294 -8.75 12.62 -2.04
N ARG A 295 -8.85 12.16 -3.29
CA ARG A 295 -10.04 11.49 -3.82
C ARG A 295 -10.29 10.13 -3.17
N ALA A 296 -9.23 9.36 -2.92
CA ALA A 296 -9.34 8.03 -2.31
C ALA A 296 -9.85 8.08 -0.87
N SER A 297 -9.67 9.19 -0.16
CA SER A 297 -10.11 9.36 1.23
C SER A 297 -11.57 9.80 1.39
N GLY A 298 -12.37 9.77 0.32
CA GLY A 298 -13.81 10.01 0.37
C GLY A 298 -14.21 11.49 0.22
N ALA A 299 -13.33 12.33 -0.30
CA ALA A 299 -13.71 13.66 -0.75
C ALA A 299 -14.81 13.54 -1.82
N ASP A 300 -15.89 14.34 -1.69
CA ASP A 300 -16.95 14.40 -2.69
C ASP A 300 -16.34 14.69 -4.06
N GLU A 301 -16.78 14.00 -5.11
CA GLU A 301 -16.30 14.25 -6.49
C GLU A 301 -16.54 15.70 -6.94
N ARG A 302 -17.45 16.42 -6.26
CA ARG A 302 -17.74 17.85 -6.45
C ARG A 302 -16.89 18.76 -5.57
N ALA A 303 -16.08 18.20 -4.65
CA ALA A 303 -15.19 19.00 -3.80
C ALA A 303 -14.10 19.66 -4.64
N THR A 304 -13.73 20.87 -4.24
CA THR A 304 -12.60 21.58 -4.85
C THR A 304 -11.35 20.70 -4.76
N PRO A 305 -10.56 20.54 -5.84
CA PRO A 305 -9.31 19.82 -5.82
C PRO A 305 -8.41 20.34 -4.69
N LEU A 306 -7.75 19.43 -3.97
CA LEU A 306 -6.88 19.84 -2.85
C LEU A 306 -5.77 20.80 -3.32
N LEU A 307 -5.23 20.58 -4.52
CA LEU A 307 -4.22 21.45 -5.11
C LEU A 307 -4.67 22.91 -5.25
N ALA A 308 -5.97 23.17 -5.43
CA ALA A 308 -6.49 24.54 -5.49
C ALA A 308 -6.50 25.24 -4.11
N SER A 309 -6.43 24.48 -3.03
CA SER A 309 -6.35 25.01 -1.66
C SER A 309 -4.90 25.19 -1.18
N LEU A 310 -3.91 24.73 -1.95
CA LEU A 310 -2.48 24.86 -1.64
C LEU A 310 -1.93 26.18 -2.20
N THR A 311 -1.20 26.91 -1.37
CA THR A 311 -0.37 28.01 -1.92
C THR A 311 0.76 27.45 -2.78
N PRO A 312 1.27 28.22 -3.78
CA PRO A 312 2.44 27.79 -4.55
C PRO A 312 3.67 27.45 -3.68
N ALA A 313 3.87 28.19 -2.59
CA ALA A 313 4.92 27.92 -1.61
C ALA A 313 4.69 26.59 -0.85
N ALA A 314 3.44 26.24 -0.54
CA ALA A 314 3.08 24.97 0.08
C ALA A 314 3.35 23.79 -0.85
N LEU A 315 2.98 23.91 -2.12
CA LEU A 315 3.25 22.88 -3.13
C LEU A 315 4.76 22.70 -3.34
N THR A 316 5.53 23.78 -3.37
CA THR A 316 6.99 23.73 -3.44
C THR A 316 7.59 23.02 -2.22
N ALA A 317 7.08 23.30 -1.02
CA ALA A 317 7.53 22.63 0.21
C ALA A 317 7.23 21.13 0.18
N LEU A 318 6.03 20.72 -0.26
CA LEU A 318 5.68 19.30 -0.43
C LEU A 318 6.56 18.60 -1.45
N SER A 319 6.78 19.21 -2.62
CA SER A 319 7.62 18.64 -3.68
C SER A 319 9.10 18.57 -3.29
N GLY A 320 9.56 19.49 -2.43
CA GLY A 320 10.93 19.53 -1.93
C GLY A 320 11.23 18.64 -0.72
N ALA A 321 10.20 18.12 -0.05
CA ALA A 321 10.34 17.33 1.16
C ALA A 321 11.07 16.00 0.93
N TYR A 322 11.70 15.46 1.99
CA TYR A 322 12.51 14.24 1.90
C TYR A 322 11.67 12.94 1.83
N TRP A 323 10.49 12.93 2.43
CA TRP A 323 9.54 11.81 2.45
C TRP A 323 10.12 10.48 2.95
N PRO A 324 10.58 10.36 4.21
CA PRO A 324 11.21 9.15 4.73
C PRO A 324 10.30 7.92 4.74
N GLY A 325 8.97 8.12 4.79
CA GLY A 325 7.96 7.05 4.67
C GLY A 325 7.28 7.04 3.29
N ASN A 326 7.85 7.70 2.29
CA ASN A 326 7.40 7.70 0.90
C ASN A 326 5.88 7.94 0.73
N LEU A 327 5.13 7.05 0.05
CA LEU A 327 3.70 7.20 -0.21
C LEU A 327 2.85 7.14 1.06
N ASP A 328 3.20 6.29 2.02
CA ASP A 328 2.48 6.16 3.28
C ASP A 328 2.55 7.47 4.09
N HIS A 329 3.74 8.10 4.07
CA HIS A 329 3.92 9.42 4.69
C HIS A 329 3.14 10.51 3.94
N LEU A 330 3.20 10.53 2.60
CA LEU A 330 2.44 11.47 1.80
C LEU A 330 0.93 11.31 2.04
N GLN A 331 0.42 10.08 2.06
CA GLN A 331 -0.98 9.77 2.33
C GLN A 331 -1.42 10.28 3.71
N SER A 332 -0.59 10.08 4.74
CA SER A 332 -0.85 10.57 6.10
C SER A 332 -0.90 12.11 6.15
N VAL A 333 0.01 12.78 5.45
CA VAL A 333 0.04 14.25 5.38
C VAL A 333 -1.20 14.78 4.64
N VAL A 334 -1.60 14.15 3.53
CA VAL A 334 -2.83 14.49 2.78
C VAL A 334 -4.08 14.30 3.65
N ALA A 335 -4.16 13.20 4.39
CA ALA A 335 -5.27 12.94 5.32
C ALA A 335 -5.37 14.03 6.41
N ASN A 336 -4.24 14.49 6.95
CA ASN A 336 -4.22 15.57 7.92
C ASN A 336 -4.61 16.92 7.30
N MET A 337 -4.34 17.16 6.02
CA MET A 337 -4.77 18.35 5.31
C MET A 337 -6.29 18.44 5.15
N GLN A 338 -7.00 17.31 5.10
CA GLN A 338 -8.47 17.27 4.95
C GLN A 338 -9.21 17.95 6.11
N VAL A 339 -8.62 17.95 7.30
CA VAL A 339 -9.22 18.53 8.50
C VAL A 339 -9.05 20.07 8.51
N VAL A 340 -8.18 20.59 7.66
CA VAL A 340 -7.87 22.02 7.60
C VAL A 340 -8.94 22.75 6.80
N ARG A 341 -9.55 23.77 7.39
CA ARG A 341 -10.49 24.65 6.69
C ARG A 341 -9.74 25.88 6.18
N GLY A 342 -9.75 26.10 4.86
CA GLY A 342 -9.15 27.27 4.22
C GLY A 342 -7.86 26.97 3.47
N GLU A 343 -7.08 28.00 3.20
CA GLU A 343 -5.85 27.92 2.40
C GLU A 343 -4.72 27.21 3.16
N ILE A 344 -4.06 26.28 2.50
CA ILE A 344 -2.95 25.50 3.06
C ILE A 344 -1.64 26.20 2.71
N THR A 345 -1.00 26.75 3.74
CA THR A 345 0.25 27.51 3.61
C THR A 345 1.49 26.63 3.78
N ALA A 346 2.66 27.13 3.34
CA ALA A 346 3.93 26.44 3.50
C ALA A 346 4.29 26.17 4.98
N ASP A 347 3.93 27.07 5.90
CA ASP A 347 4.21 26.86 7.33
C ASP A 347 3.37 25.75 7.94
N LEU A 348 2.12 25.59 7.47
CA LEU A 348 1.29 24.45 7.85
C LEU A 348 1.89 23.13 7.32
N VAL A 349 2.30 23.11 6.06
CA VAL A 349 2.96 21.96 5.45
C VAL A 349 4.21 21.56 6.22
N LYS A 350 5.08 22.48 6.56
CA LYS A 350 6.29 22.21 7.37
C LYS A 350 5.94 21.59 8.73
N ARG A 351 4.89 22.08 9.37
CA ARG A 351 4.39 21.49 10.63
C ARG A 351 3.90 20.06 10.44
N LEU A 352 3.13 19.80 9.37
CA LEU A 352 2.62 18.46 9.06
C LEU A 352 3.73 17.48 8.69
N LEU A 353 4.78 17.96 8.04
CA LEU A 353 5.99 17.17 7.72
C LEU A 353 6.86 16.89 8.96
N GLY A 354 6.53 17.44 10.12
CA GLY A 354 7.36 17.33 11.33
C GLY A 354 8.62 18.21 11.29
N GLU A 355 8.74 19.13 10.32
CA GLU A 355 9.86 20.05 10.17
C GLU A 355 9.82 21.21 11.18
N SER A 356 8.82 21.22 12.07
CA SER A 356 8.77 22.15 13.20
C SER A 356 9.81 21.76 14.23
N ALA A 357 11.00 22.35 14.11
CA ALA A 357 12.01 22.44 15.16
C ALA A 357 12.43 21.11 15.84
N SER A 358 12.77 20.08 15.09
CA SER A 358 13.54 18.96 15.63
C SER A 358 14.96 18.97 15.08
N PRO A 359 15.96 19.04 15.95
CA PRO A 359 17.36 19.22 15.56
C PRO A 359 18.06 17.90 15.18
N ASN A 360 17.36 16.91 14.67
CA ASN A 360 17.93 15.64 14.20
C ASN A 360 17.69 15.45 12.69
N GLN A 361 18.13 16.42 11.86
CA GLN A 361 18.39 16.09 10.47
C GLN A 361 19.58 15.13 10.44
N VAL A 362 19.31 13.85 10.27
CA VAL A 362 20.28 12.91 9.71
C VAL A 362 20.78 13.57 8.43
N LEU A 363 22.06 13.80 8.29
CA LEU A 363 22.72 14.33 7.09
C LEU A 363 22.13 13.62 5.88
N ALA A 364 21.50 14.35 4.95
CA ALA A 364 20.89 13.78 3.76
C ALA A 364 21.95 12.89 3.05
N PRO A 365 21.58 11.73 2.51
CA PRO A 365 22.53 10.83 1.84
C PRO A 365 23.38 11.52 0.76
N GLU A 366 22.82 12.54 0.11
CA GLU A 366 23.50 13.38 -0.86
C GLU A 366 24.71 14.14 -0.27
N ILE A 367 24.65 14.54 1.00
CA ILE A 367 25.76 15.18 1.70
C ILE A 367 26.86 14.15 2.00
N THR A 368 26.44 12.93 2.34
CA THR A 368 27.38 11.83 2.66
C THR A 368 28.15 11.39 1.40
N THR A 369 27.47 11.26 0.26
CA THR A 369 28.11 10.87 -1.02
C THR A 369 29.15 11.90 -1.48
N ARG A 370 28.86 13.19 -1.30
CA ARG A 370 29.74 14.28 -1.69
C ARG A 370 31.07 14.30 -0.94
N PHE A 371 31.10 13.80 0.31
CA PHE A 371 32.34 13.70 1.08
C PHE A 371 33.28 12.62 0.55
N PHE A 372 32.78 11.57 -0.08
CA PHE A 372 33.61 10.51 -0.67
C PHE A 372 34.25 10.91 -2.01
N GLU A 373 33.75 11.97 -2.65
CA GLU A 373 34.31 12.52 -3.88
C GLU A 373 35.45 13.53 -3.62
N LEU A 374 35.60 13.99 -2.37
CA LEU A 374 36.60 14.97 -1.97
C LEU A 374 37.87 14.29 -1.41
N PRO A 375 39.06 14.93 -1.58
CA PRO A 375 40.25 14.51 -0.84
C PRO A 375 39.97 14.54 0.68
N LEU A 376 40.51 13.59 1.44
CA LEU A 376 40.23 13.38 2.88
C LEU A 376 40.32 14.68 3.70
N ARG A 377 41.28 15.55 3.41
CA ARG A 377 41.44 16.83 4.10
C ARG A 377 40.26 17.75 3.88
N GLU A 378 39.79 17.87 2.64
CA GLU A 378 38.67 18.73 2.25
C GLU A 378 37.34 18.16 2.77
N ALA A 379 37.16 16.83 2.69
CA ALA A 379 35.99 16.13 3.24
C ALA A 379 35.88 16.37 4.75
N ARG A 380 37.00 16.27 5.47
CA ARG A 380 37.07 16.54 6.91
C ARG A 380 36.72 18.01 7.25
N GLU A 381 37.29 18.97 6.52
CA GLU A 381 37.01 20.38 6.75
C GLU A 381 35.54 20.73 6.44
N ALA A 382 34.97 20.14 5.41
CA ALA A 382 33.55 20.31 5.05
C ALA A 382 32.63 19.70 6.12
N PHE A 383 32.92 18.50 6.61
CA PHE A 383 32.19 17.86 7.72
C PHE A 383 32.26 18.68 9.00
N GLU A 384 33.47 19.09 9.40
CA GLU A 384 33.67 19.90 10.62
C GLU A 384 32.92 21.22 10.54
N ARG A 385 32.85 21.86 9.36
CA ARG A 385 32.06 23.09 9.15
C ARG A 385 30.59 22.85 9.40
N ILE A 386 30.00 21.85 8.76
CA ILE A 386 28.57 21.51 8.93
C ILE A 386 28.27 21.17 10.40
N TYR A 387 29.14 20.37 11.03
CA TYR A 387 29.00 20.00 12.43
C TYR A 387 28.94 21.22 13.36
N PHE A 388 29.88 22.16 13.22
CA PHE A 388 29.91 23.33 14.07
C PHE A 388 28.81 24.34 13.75
N GLU A 389 28.43 24.53 12.49
CA GLU A 389 27.29 25.37 12.10
C GLU A 389 25.98 24.85 12.71
N GLN A 390 25.74 23.54 12.64
CA GLN A 390 24.59 22.92 13.27
C GLN A 390 24.63 23.06 14.82
N LEU A 391 25.78 22.80 15.42
CA LEU A 391 25.92 22.86 16.86
C LEU A 391 25.73 24.29 17.40
N LEU A 392 26.23 25.30 16.69
CA LEU A 392 26.02 26.72 16.98
C LEU A 392 24.55 27.13 16.85
N GLY A 393 23.86 26.62 15.83
CA GLY A 393 22.42 26.85 15.66
C GLY A 393 21.59 26.23 16.79
N ARG A 394 21.89 25.00 17.18
CA ARG A 394 21.21 24.27 18.25
C ARG A 394 21.38 24.92 19.61
N GLU A 395 22.57 25.36 19.93
CA GLU A 395 22.90 25.94 21.22
C GLU A 395 22.76 27.49 21.25
N GLN A 396 22.07 28.05 20.26
CA GLN A 396 21.83 29.49 20.12
C GLN A 396 23.11 30.32 20.28
N SER A 397 24.21 29.82 19.74
CA SER A 397 25.56 30.40 19.83
C SER A 397 26.14 30.49 21.27
N ASN A 398 25.66 29.67 22.21
CA ASN A 398 26.23 29.56 23.55
C ASN A 398 27.55 28.77 23.49
N MET A 399 28.66 29.49 23.48
CA MET A 399 30.00 28.93 23.26
C MET A 399 30.44 27.93 24.33
N SER A 400 29.96 28.06 25.57
CA SER A 400 30.26 27.09 26.63
C SER A 400 29.63 25.74 26.39
N LYS A 401 28.33 25.74 26.03
CA LYS A 401 27.61 24.51 25.69
C LYS A 401 28.11 23.89 24.39
N VAL A 402 28.47 24.70 23.40
CA VAL A 402 29.07 24.21 22.14
C VAL A 402 30.40 23.53 22.38
N ALA A 403 31.27 24.12 23.23
CA ALA A 403 32.57 23.54 23.60
C ALA A 403 32.39 22.21 24.35
N GLU A 404 31.49 22.17 25.33
CA GLU A 404 31.17 20.96 26.09
C GLU A 404 30.67 19.82 25.20
N LYS A 405 29.68 20.09 24.32
CA LYS A 405 29.12 19.09 23.39
C LYS A 405 30.09 18.65 22.31
N ALA A 406 31.00 19.53 21.89
CA ALA A 406 32.05 19.19 20.93
C ALA A 406 33.25 18.46 21.60
N GLY A 407 33.29 18.32 22.91
CA GLY A 407 34.43 17.73 23.65
C GLY A 407 35.71 18.57 23.51
N LEU A 408 35.58 19.91 23.35
CA LEU A 408 36.69 20.80 23.14
C LEU A 408 36.79 21.85 24.26
N GLU A 409 37.99 22.30 24.56
CA GLU A 409 38.16 23.52 25.39
C GLU A 409 37.70 24.76 24.59
N ARG A 410 37.15 25.76 25.32
CA ARG A 410 36.63 27.02 24.69
C ARG A 410 37.68 27.68 23.80
N THR A 411 38.95 27.74 24.24
CA THR A 411 40.06 28.32 23.45
C THR A 411 40.32 27.53 22.16
N HIS A 412 40.21 26.22 22.22
CA HIS A 412 40.37 25.34 21.05
C HIS A 412 39.17 25.47 20.08
N LEU A 413 37.95 25.58 20.62
CA LEU A 413 36.72 25.82 19.81
C LEU A 413 36.86 27.13 19.01
N TYR A 414 37.23 28.26 19.66
CA TYR A 414 37.40 29.53 18.94
C TYR A 414 38.44 29.45 17.83
N ARG A 415 39.57 28.79 18.05
CA ARG A 415 40.59 28.58 17.03
C ARG A 415 40.05 27.75 15.86
N LYS A 416 39.28 26.71 16.17
CA LYS A 416 38.68 25.82 15.19
C LYS A 416 37.62 26.54 14.33
N LEU A 417 36.71 27.31 14.94
CA LEU A 417 35.70 28.09 14.23
C LEU A 417 36.35 29.14 13.31
N LYS A 418 37.43 29.78 13.74
CA LYS A 418 38.19 30.73 12.93
C LYS A 418 38.87 30.04 11.75
N GLN A 419 39.46 28.85 11.96
CA GLN A 419 40.07 28.03 10.91
C GLN A 419 39.04 27.63 9.84
N LEU A 420 37.81 27.29 10.25
CA LEU A 420 36.72 26.88 9.35
C LEU A 420 35.96 28.07 8.76
N ASN A 421 36.37 29.31 9.04
CA ASN A 421 35.75 30.55 8.59
C ASN A 421 34.26 30.66 8.94
N ILE A 422 33.85 30.17 10.12
CA ILE A 422 32.48 30.22 10.62
C ILE A 422 32.29 31.52 11.39
N ARG A 423 31.27 32.30 10.99
CA ARG A 423 30.88 33.54 11.68
C ARG A 423 30.06 33.21 12.92
N PHE A 424 30.40 33.79 14.05
CA PHE A 424 29.66 33.70 15.30
C PHE A 424 29.57 35.06 15.97
N SER A 425 28.42 35.41 16.56
CA SER A 425 28.26 36.62 17.31
C SER A 425 28.79 36.45 18.75
N ARG A 426 29.70 37.28 19.19
CA ARG A 426 30.04 37.41 20.62
C ARG A 426 28.87 38.06 21.35
N ARG A 427 28.05 37.30 22.07
CA ARG A 427 27.32 37.88 23.20
C ARG A 427 28.34 37.94 24.35
N THR A 428 28.70 39.17 24.73
CA THR A 428 29.45 39.45 25.94
C THR A 428 28.55 39.11 27.13
N ASP A 429 28.81 37.96 27.76
CA ASP A 429 28.40 37.70 29.14
C ASP A 429 29.42 38.40 30.04
N ASP A 430 29.27 39.75 30.17
CA ASP A 430 29.88 40.55 31.21
C ASP A 430 28.73 41.22 31.99
N SER A 431 28.13 40.48 32.93
CA SER A 431 27.42 41.07 34.06
C SER A 431 27.10 40.00 35.11
N ALA A 432 28.11 39.62 35.92
CA ALA A 432 27.90 39.12 37.28
C ALA A 432 29.26 39.01 37.98
N ALA A 433 29.76 40.18 38.45
CA ALA A 433 30.65 40.25 39.60
C ALA A 433 30.56 41.68 40.10
N GLY A 434 29.76 41.88 41.15
CA GLY A 434 29.61 43.03 41.95
C GLY A 434 28.81 42.70 43.17
#